data_4fe2373cbe59b292ee2312788844516c
#
_entry.id   4fe2373cbe59b292ee2312788844516c
#
_cell.length_a   1.000
_cell.length_b   1.000
_cell.length_c   1.000
_cell.angle_alpha   90.00
_cell.angle_beta   90.00
_cell.angle_gamma   90.00
#
_symmetry.space_group_name_H-M   'P 1'
#
loop_
_entity.id
_entity.type
_entity.pdbx_description
1 polymer ?
#
loop_
_entity_poly.entity_id
_entity_poly.type
_entity_poly.pdbx_seq_one_letter_code
_entity_poly.pdbx_strand_id
1 'polypeptide(L)'
;LIFSNILGQDQNNLVGNPSFESIDGKLKKLTQINIAKGWYSPTALRADLFSKDKEGDIGVPDNFYGKEHAKDGENYAGIVAYSYNNNKPRTYLQSKLTKSLAGGVDYCVKFNVSLSDLSKYAIDKIGIHFGSDAVSLDRKGDIIFSDKSGEFEHIITPMGGKVLSARY
;
A
#
# COMPACT_ATOMS: atom_id res chain seq x y z
N LEU A 1 -14.03 29.42 -21.96
CA LEU A 1 -14.19 27.97 -21.85
C LEU A 1 -13.13 27.48 -20.85
N ILE A 2 -13.58 27.17 -19.65
CA ILE A 2 -12.71 26.61 -18.60
C ILE A 2 -12.85 25.08 -18.72
N PHE A 3 -11.82 24.41 -19.20
CA PHE A 3 -11.72 22.97 -19.07
C PHE A 3 -11.19 22.66 -17.67
N SER A 4 -12.06 22.28 -16.76
CA SER A 4 -11.62 21.61 -15.55
C SER A 4 -11.26 20.17 -15.94
N ASN A 5 -9.97 19.84 -15.89
CA ASN A 5 -9.55 18.45 -15.89
C ASN A 5 -10.05 17.83 -14.57
N ILE A 6 -11.20 17.18 -14.65
CA ILE A 6 -11.57 16.19 -13.67
C ILE A 6 -10.57 15.05 -13.92
N LEU A 7 -9.58 14.90 -13.06
CA LEU A 7 -8.75 13.70 -12.99
C LEU A 7 -9.68 12.56 -12.57
N GLY A 8 -10.44 12.05 -13.53
CA GLY A 8 -11.28 10.89 -13.35
C GLY A 8 -10.38 9.70 -13.10
N GLN A 9 -10.71 8.92 -12.07
CA GLN A 9 -10.20 7.57 -11.93
C GLN A 9 -10.27 6.88 -13.29
N ASP A 10 -9.17 6.30 -13.76
CA ASP A 10 -9.16 5.52 -15.00
C ASP A 10 -10.29 4.49 -14.91
N GLN A 11 -11.25 4.54 -15.83
CA GLN A 11 -12.42 3.65 -15.80
C GLN A 11 -12.04 2.16 -15.88
N ASN A 12 -10.81 1.86 -16.25
CA ASN A 12 -10.26 0.52 -16.28
C ASN A 12 -9.53 0.14 -14.98
N ASN A 13 -9.35 1.07 -14.03
CA ASN A 13 -8.72 0.77 -12.77
C ASN A 13 -9.67 -0.03 -11.86
N LEU A 14 -9.27 -1.24 -11.54
CA LEU A 14 -10.06 -2.13 -10.70
C LEU A 14 -9.87 -1.87 -9.19
N VAL A 15 -8.95 -0.98 -8.79
CA VAL A 15 -8.78 -0.55 -7.41
C VAL A 15 -9.68 0.65 -7.14
N GLY A 16 -10.59 0.52 -6.19
CA GLY A 16 -11.66 1.51 -5.97
C GLY A 16 -11.23 2.85 -5.37
N ASN A 17 -10.09 2.94 -4.71
CA ASN A 17 -9.56 4.15 -4.07
C ASN A 17 -8.02 4.11 -4.15
N PRO A 18 -7.45 4.23 -5.38
CA PRO A 18 -6.06 3.90 -5.65
C PRO A 18 -5.05 4.88 -5.01
N SER A 19 -5.46 6.11 -4.77
CA SER A 19 -4.64 7.17 -4.16
C SER A 19 -5.03 7.49 -2.70
N PHE A 20 -5.90 6.67 -2.09
CA PHE A 20 -6.32 6.81 -0.69
C PHE A 20 -7.10 8.09 -0.35
N GLU A 21 -7.62 8.81 -1.33
CA GLU A 21 -8.30 10.09 -1.13
C GLU A 21 -9.68 9.96 -0.49
N SER A 22 -10.36 8.84 -0.71
CA SER A 22 -11.67 8.60 -0.10
C SER A 22 -11.50 8.06 1.33
N ILE A 23 -11.74 8.91 2.32
CA ILE A 23 -11.60 8.61 3.74
C ILE A 23 -12.97 8.55 4.42
N ASP A 24 -13.17 7.56 5.29
CA ASP A 24 -14.36 7.42 6.14
C ASP A 24 -13.95 7.40 7.61
N GLY A 25 -14.12 8.54 8.27
CA GLY A 25 -13.71 8.71 9.65
C GLY A 25 -12.63 9.78 9.86
N LYS A 26 -12.03 9.78 11.04
CA LYS A 26 -11.00 10.76 11.43
C LYS A 26 -9.65 10.10 11.53
N LEU A 27 -8.71 10.54 10.72
CA LEU A 27 -7.29 10.20 10.86
C LEU A 27 -6.72 10.94 12.07
N LYS A 28 -6.20 10.20 13.05
CA LYS A 28 -5.70 10.73 14.33
C LYS A 28 -4.30 10.24 14.70
N LYS A 29 -3.87 9.11 14.18
CA LYS A 29 -2.63 8.44 14.53
C LYS A 29 -2.19 7.45 13.45
N LEU A 30 -0.98 6.92 13.58
CA LEU A 30 -0.51 5.78 12.79
C LEU A 30 -1.44 4.56 12.92
N THR A 31 -1.29 3.59 12.05
CA THR A 31 -2.03 2.32 12.03
C THR A 31 -3.54 2.44 11.75
N GLN A 32 -3.92 3.41 10.91
CA GLN A 32 -5.33 3.69 10.60
C GLN A 32 -5.67 3.55 9.11
N ILE A 33 -4.98 2.70 8.34
CA ILE A 33 -5.29 2.51 6.91
C ILE A 33 -6.75 2.16 6.64
N ASN A 34 -7.40 1.48 7.57
CA ASN A 34 -8.78 1.01 7.41
C ASN A 34 -9.84 2.13 7.38
N ILE A 35 -9.48 3.40 7.61
CA ILE A 35 -10.37 4.53 7.33
C ILE A 35 -10.31 4.99 5.87
N ALA A 36 -9.28 4.63 5.11
CA ALA A 36 -9.28 4.79 3.66
C ALA A 36 -10.26 3.78 3.05
N LYS A 37 -11.31 4.27 2.39
CA LYS A 37 -12.38 3.40 1.86
C LYS A 37 -11.83 2.32 0.95
N GLY A 38 -12.25 1.09 1.19
CA GLY A 38 -11.85 -0.07 0.40
C GLY A 38 -10.47 -0.65 0.75
N TRP A 39 -9.74 -0.06 1.70
CA TRP A 39 -8.45 -0.54 2.15
C TRP A 39 -8.49 -1.13 3.55
N TYR A 40 -7.78 -2.23 3.74
CA TYR A 40 -7.71 -2.95 5.01
C TYR A 40 -6.29 -3.45 5.25
N SER A 41 -6.02 -3.86 6.49
CA SER A 41 -4.87 -4.70 6.81
C SER A 41 -5.33 -6.11 7.10
N PRO A 42 -4.77 -7.13 6.46
CA PRO A 42 -5.16 -8.52 6.64
C PRO A 42 -4.68 -9.12 7.97
N THR A 43 -3.88 -8.40 8.74
CA THR A 43 -3.35 -8.81 10.04
C THR A 43 -3.80 -7.87 11.15
N ALA A 44 -3.63 -8.27 12.40
CA ALA A 44 -3.96 -7.45 13.57
C ALA A 44 -3.15 -6.15 13.65
N LEU A 45 -1.95 -6.08 13.05
CA LEU A 45 -1.20 -4.84 12.93
C LEU A 45 -1.53 -4.16 11.60
N ARG A 46 -2.01 -2.94 11.69
CA ARG A 46 -2.47 -2.19 10.52
C ARG A 46 -1.36 -1.36 9.90
N ALA A 47 -1.44 -1.17 8.59
CA ALA A 47 -0.67 -0.20 7.84
C ALA A 47 -1.06 1.23 8.21
N ASP A 48 -0.22 2.19 7.83
CA ASP A 48 -0.41 3.61 8.12
C ASP A 48 -1.14 4.31 6.98
N LEU A 49 -1.80 5.42 7.29
CA LEU A 49 -2.31 6.39 6.34
C LEU A 49 -1.73 7.76 6.69
N PHE A 50 -1.27 8.49 5.67
CA PHE A 50 -0.76 9.84 5.78
C PHE A 50 -1.61 10.79 4.94
N SER A 51 -1.81 12.02 5.41
CA SER A 51 -2.68 12.97 4.75
C SER A 51 -2.17 14.40 4.88
N LYS A 52 -2.29 15.17 3.81
CA LYS A 52 -1.86 16.57 3.75
C LYS A 52 -2.67 17.50 4.66
N ASP A 53 -3.90 17.12 4.98
CA ASP A 53 -4.74 17.89 5.92
C ASP A 53 -4.41 17.59 7.40
N LYS A 54 -3.32 16.84 7.66
CA LYS A 54 -2.81 16.51 8.98
C LYS A 54 -1.38 17.04 9.18
N GLU A 55 -1.01 17.11 10.45
CA GLU A 55 0.32 17.50 10.89
C GLU A 55 0.91 16.41 11.80
N GLY A 56 2.21 16.53 12.13
CA GLY A 56 2.91 15.61 13.02
C GLY A 56 3.08 14.22 12.39
N ASP A 57 2.89 13.18 13.20
CA ASP A 57 3.24 11.80 12.84
C ASP A 57 2.53 11.26 11.58
N ILE A 58 1.41 11.84 11.19
CA ILE A 58 0.54 11.39 10.10
C ILE A 58 0.38 12.41 8.98
N GLY A 59 1.20 13.46 9.00
CA GLY A 59 1.19 14.53 8.00
C GLY A 59 1.79 14.14 6.65
N VAL A 60 1.61 15.03 5.68
CA VAL A 60 2.25 15.01 4.36
C VAL A 60 2.67 16.46 4.05
N PRO A 61 3.93 16.73 3.71
CA PRO A 61 4.99 15.74 3.46
C PRO A 61 5.72 15.24 4.71
N ASP A 62 5.67 15.98 5.82
CA ASP A 62 6.44 15.68 7.03
C ASP A 62 5.64 14.76 7.97
N ASN A 63 6.24 13.63 8.38
CA ASN A 63 5.61 12.64 9.25
C ASN A 63 6.63 11.85 10.08
N PHE A 64 6.14 10.86 10.84
CA PHE A 64 6.98 10.05 11.73
C PHE A 64 8.14 9.32 11.04
N TYR A 65 8.05 9.05 9.75
CA TYR A 65 9.06 8.30 9.00
C TYR A 65 9.96 9.17 8.11
N GLY A 66 9.79 10.49 8.13
CA GLY A 66 10.56 11.43 7.31
C GLY A 66 9.69 12.34 6.49
N LYS A 67 10.17 12.73 5.33
CA LYS A 67 9.50 13.68 4.43
C LYS A 67 9.20 13.03 3.09
N GLU A 68 7.93 12.87 2.78
CA GLU A 68 7.50 12.29 1.52
C GLU A 68 6.22 12.96 1.01
N HIS A 69 6.20 13.31 -0.27
CA HIS A 69 5.02 13.83 -0.94
C HIS A 69 4.18 12.70 -1.52
N ALA A 70 2.86 12.86 -1.49
CA ALA A 70 2.01 11.96 -2.23
C ALA A 70 2.36 11.99 -3.72
N LYS A 71 2.43 10.81 -4.36
CA LYS A 71 2.70 10.72 -5.80
C LYS A 71 1.52 11.19 -6.62
N ASP A 72 0.31 10.94 -6.13
CA ASP A 72 -0.95 11.35 -6.72
C ASP A 72 -1.92 11.72 -5.59
N GLY A 73 -2.64 12.82 -5.75
CA GLY A 73 -3.51 13.35 -4.71
C GLY A 73 -2.77 13.96 -3.52
N GLU A 74 -3.33 13.78 -2.33
CA GLU A 74 -2.87 14.39 -1.07
C GLU A 74 -2.54 13.35 0.02
N ASN A 75 -2.82 12.07 -0.24
CA ASN A 75 -2.69 10.99 0.72
C ASN A 75 -1.79 9.86 0.20
N TYR A 76 -1.25 9.07 1.11
CA TYR A 76 -0.58 7.81 0.78
C TYR A 76 -0.58 6.85 1.96
N ALA A 77 -0.32 5.58 1.68
CA ALA A 77 -0.20 4.53 2.69
C ALA A 77 1.24 4.22 3.01
N GLY A 78 1.53 3.85 4.26
CA GLY A 78 2.82 3.35 4.70
C GLY A 78 2.75 1.92 5.20
N ILE A 79 3.76 1.13 4.85
CA ILE A 79 3.91 -0.25 5.33
C ILE A 79 5.28 -0.48 5.96
N VAL A 80 5.33 -1.35 6.95
CA VAL A 80 6.57 -1.95 7.43
C VAL A 80 6.83 -3.20 6.61
N ALA A 81 7.75 -3.12 5.66
CA ALA A 81 8.08 -4.24 4.79
C ALA A 81 9.19 -5.14 5.38
N TYR A 82 10.09 -4.56 6.17
CA TYR A 82 11.17 -5.26 6.86
C TYR A 82 11.55 -4.56 8.16
N SER A 83 11.95 -5.31 9.17
CA SER A 83 12.62 -4.78 10.36
C SER A 83 13.70 -5.76 10.83
N TYR A 84 14.80 -5.22 11.35
CA TYR A 84 15.88 -6.03 11.89
C TYR A 84 15.41 -6.89 13.07
N ASN A 85 15.74 -8.16 13.06
CA ASN A 85 15.30 -9.14 14.07
C ASN A 85 13.79 -9.20 14.30
N ASN A 86 12.98 -8.85 13.30
CA ASN A 86 11.52 -8.79 13.42
C ASN A 86 11.01 -7.94 14.59
N ASN A 87 11.75 -6.92 15.02
CA ASN A 87 11.37 -6.03 16.13
C ASN A 87 10.06 -5.29 15.87
N LYS A 88 9.74 -5.06 14.59
CA LYS A 88 8.44 -4.55 14.15
C LYS A 88 7.85 -5.56 13.16
N PRO A 89 6.69 -6.14 13.45
CA PRO A 89 6.04 -7.03 12.50
C PRO A 89 5.71 -6.32 11.19
N ARG A 90 5.71 -7.06 10.08
CA ARG A 90 5.29 -6.54 8.79
C ARG A 90 3.83 -6.11 8.82
N THR A 91 3.54 -5.09 8.03
CA THR A 91 2.17 -4.65 7.76
C THR A 91 1.86 -4.77 6.28
N TYR A 92 0.60 -4.90 5.94
CA TYR A 92 0.15 -5.20 4.59
C TYR A 92 -1.03 -4.32 4.21
N LEU A 93 -1.19 -4.13 2.92
CA LEU A 93 -2.34 -3.48 2.32
C LEU A 93 -3.18 -4.51 1.58
N GLN A 94 -4.48 -4.49 1.79
CA GLN A 94 -5.44 -5.32 1.09
C GLN A 94 -6.61 -4.46 0.61
N SER A 95 -7.05 -4.69 -0.63
CA SER A 95 -8.22 -4.03 -1.19
C SER A 95 -9.02 -5.03 -2.01
N LYS A 96 -10.34 -4.88 -1.99
CA LYS A 96 -11.22 -5.62 -2.89
C LYS A 96 -11.26 -4.92 -4.25
N LEU A 97 -11.05 -5.66 -5.32
CA LEU A 97 -11.23 -5.15 -6.67
C LEU A 97 -12.71 -4.84 -6.95
N THR A 98 -12.97 -3.82 -7.75
CA THR A 98 -14.32 -3.41 -8.14
C THR A 98 -15.02 -4.44 -9.03
N LYS A 99 -14.24 -5.29 -9.70
CA LYS A 99 -14.70 -6.42 -10.51
C LYS A 99 -13.74 -7.59 -10.32
N SER A 100 -14.25 -8.81 -10.47
CA SER A 100 -13.42 -10.01 -10.50
C SER A 100 -12.54 -10.02 -11.75
N LEU A 101 -11.34 -10.60 -11.60
CA LEU A 101 -10.48 -10.88 -12.74
C LEU A 101 -11.07 -12.03 -13.56
N ALA A 102 -10.98 -11.92 -14.88
CA ALA A 102 -11.44 -12.97 -15.80
C ALA A 102 -10.28 -13.87 -16.19
N GLY A 103 -10.53 -15.17 -16.30
CA GLY A 103 -9.55 -16.12 -16.80
C GLY A 103 -9.15 -15.83 -18.25
N GLY A 104 -7.87 -16.01 -18.58
CA GLY A 104 -7.34 -15.80 -19.93
C GLY A 104 -7.18 -14.32 -20.34
N VAL A 105 -7.30 -13.39 -19.39
CA VAL A 105 -7.10 -11.95 -19.63
C VAL A 105 -5.83 -11.50 -18.92
N ASP A 106 -5.01 -10.75 -19.62
CA ASP A 106 -3.81 -10.13 -19.04
C ASP A 106 -4.18 -8.85 -18.28
N TYR A 107 -3.66 -8.73 -17.06
CA TYR A 107 -3.83 -7.56 -16.21
C TYR A 107 -2.48 -6.93 -15.88
N CYS A 108 -2.43 -5.61 -15.89
CA CYS A 108 -1.26 -4.85 -15.50
C CYS A 108 -1.49 -4.24 -14.11
N VAL A 109 -0.57 -4.49 -13.18
CA VAL A 109 -0.56 -3.84 -11.88
C VAL A 109 0.53 -2.78 -11.84
N LYS A 110 0.17 -1.58 -11.39
CA LYS A 110 1.10 -0.46 -11.22
C LYS A 110 0.90 0.16 -9.84
N PHE A 111 2.00 0.43 -9.17
CA PHE A 111 2.01 1.19 -7.92
C PHE A 111 3.33 1.94 -7.79
N ASN A 112 3.30 3.06 -7.08
CA ASN A 112 4.47 3.85 -6.77
C ASN A 112 4.97 3.47 -5.38
N VAL A 113 6.27 3.36 -5.23
CA VAL A 113 6.91 3.03 -3.95
C VAL A 113 8.01 4.04 -3.70
N SER A 114 8.06 4.55 -2.49
CA SER A 114 9.17 5.35 -1.97
C SER A 114 9.73 4.71 -0.71
N LEU A 115 11.04 4.88 -0.52
CA LEU A 115 11.69 4.49 0.71
C LEU A 115 11.62 5.66 1.70
N SER A 116 11.11 5.39 2.90
CA SER A 116 11.09 6.38 3.97
C SER A 116 12.50 6.88 4.29
N ASP A 117 12.69 8.20 4.49
CA ASP A 117 13.98 8.82 4.80
C ASP A 117 14.66 8.23 6.03
N LEU A 118 13.87 7.87 7.04
CA LEU A 118 14.37 7.29 8.28
C LEU A 118 14.54 5.76 8.22
N SER A 119 14.31 5.15 7.07
CA SER A 119 14.52 3.71 6.89
C SER A 119 16.00 3.37 6.77
N LYS A 120 16.45 2.43 7.59
CA LYS A 120 17.82 1.89 7.52
C LYS A 120 17.99 0.79 6.48
N TYR A 121 16.90 0.27 5.95
CA TYR A 121 16.88 -0.89 5.06
C TYR A 121 15.99 -0.61 3.87
N ALA A 122 16.44 -1.03 2.70
CA ALA A 122 15.65 -1.12 1.50
C ALA A 122 15.35 -2.59 1.19
N ILE A 123 14.24 -2.85 0.52
CA ILE A 123 13.86 -4.17 0.02
C ILE A 123 14.01 -4.20 -1.50
N ASP A 124 14.39 -5.34 -2.04
CA ASP A 124 14.56 -5.57 -3.47
C ASP A 124 13.35 -6.23 -4.13
N LYS A 125 12.38 -6.67 -3.32
CA LYS A 125 11.19 -7.37 -3.80
C LYS A 125 9.94 -6.92 -3.06
N ILE A 126 8.89 -6.63 -3.81
CA ILE A 126 7.53 -6.43 -3.33
C ILE A 126 6.64 -7.39 -4.08
N GLY A 127 5.84 -8.17 -3.37
CA GLY A 127 4.89 -9.12 -3.93
C GLY A 127 3.46 -8.58 -3.88
N ILE A 128 2.64 -9.06 -4.79
CA ILE A 128 1.19 -8.89 -4.77
C ILE A 128 0.56 -10.27 -4.83
N HIS A 129 -0.45 -10.47 -4.00
CA HIS A 129 -1.26 -11.68 -3.98
C HIS A 129 -2.68 -11.36 -4.45
N PHE A 130 -3.20 -12.21 -5.32
CA PHE A 130 -4.60 -12.19 -5.73
C PHE A 130 -5.31 -13.44 -5.22
N GLY A 131 -6.38 -13.27 -4.51
CA GLY A 131 -7.19 -14.35 -3.95
C GLY A 131 -8.67 -14.13 -4.21
N SER A 132 -9.46 -15.20 -4.14
CA SER A 132 -10.92 -15.16 -4.20
C SER A 132 -11.52 -14.54 -2.93
N ASP A 133 -10.83 -14.70 -1.80
CA ASP A 133 -11.30 -14.31 -0.49
C ASP A 133 -10.37 -13.32 0.18
N ALA A 134 -10.94 -12.51 1.07
CA ALA A 134 -10.14 -11.61 1.89
C ALA A 134 -9.35 -12.39 2.93
N VAL A 135 -8.07 -12.05 3.08
CA VAL A 135 -7.25 -12.55 4.18
C VAL A 135 -7.59 -11.77 5.45
N SER A 136 -7.85 -12.49 6.54
CA SER A 136 -8.09 -11.88 7.86
C SER A 136 -7.46 -12.76 8.93
N LEU A 137 -6.39 -12.26 9.56
CA LEU A 137 -5.65 -12.97 10.59
C LEU A 137 -5.64 -12.15 11.88
N ASP A 138 -6.15 -12.73 12.95
CA ASP A 138 -6.11 -12.11 14.29
C ASP A 138 -4.74 -12.32 14.96
N ARG A 139 -3.67 -12.07 14.21
CA ARG A 139 -2.29 -12.12 14.70
C ARG A 139 -1.44 -11.09 13.99
N LYS A 140 -0.35 -10.70 14.65
CA LYS A 140 0.73 -9.90 14.06
C LYS A 140 1.72 -10.86 13.38
N GLY A 141 2.40 -10.38 12.37
CA GLY A 141 3.50 -11.10 11.74
C GLY A 141 3.24 -11.46 10.28
N ASP A 142 4.04 -12.37 9.77
CA ASP A 142 4.08 -12.67 8.35
C ASP A 142 2.87 -13.47 7.89
N ILE A 143 2.39 -13.12 6.70
CA ILE A 143 1.44 -13.92 5.94
C ILE A 143 2.26 -14.87 5.07
N ILE A 144 1.98 -16.15 5.18
CA ILE A 144 2.58 -17.19 4.36
C ILE A 144 1.46 -17.76 3.50
N PHE A 145 1.57 -17.56 2.19
CA PHE A 145 0.70 -18.21 1.22
C PHE A 145 1.29 -19.57 0.87
N SER A 146 0.49 -20.63 0.98
CA SER A 146 0.92 -21.97 0.59
C SER A 146 0.63 -22.21 -0.88
N ASP A 147 1.56 -22.77 -1.63
CA ASP A 147 1.44 -23.10 -3.06
C ASP A 147 0.29 -24.09 -3.39
N LYS A 148 -0.40 -24.58 -2.38
CA LYS A 148 -1.44 -25.61 -2.53
C LYS A 148 -2.81 -25.08 -2.91
N SER A 149 -3.03 -23.78 -2.89
CA SER A 149 -4.36 -23.19 -3.15
C SER A 149 -4.63 -22.86 -4.63
N GLY A 150 -3.65 -23.03 -5.52
CA GLY A 150 -3.78 -22.62 -6.92
C GLY A 150 -3.82 -21.09 -7.09
N GLU A 151 -3.57 -20.35 -6.05
CA GLU A 151 -3.49 -18.89 -6.07
C GLU A 151 -2.12 -18.47 -6.58
N PHE A 152 -2.11 -17.55 -7.54
CA PHE A 152 -0.89 -17.10 -8.19
C PHE A 152 -0.16 -16.08 -7.30
N GLU A 153 1.00 -16.45 -6.81
CA GLU A 153 1.95 -15.51 -6.25
C GLU A 153 2.71 -14.84 -7.40
N HIS A 154 2.30 -13.66 -7.78
CA HIS A 154 3.08 -12.82 -8.68
C HIS A 154 4.05 -11.97 -7.87
N ILE A 155 5.28 -12.45 -7.72
CA ILE A 155 6.39 -11.62 -7.27
C ILE A 155 6.72 -10.68 -8.43
N ILE A 156 6.30 -9.42 -8.31
CA ILE A 156 6.66 -8.39 -9.28
C ILE A 156 8.07 -7.94 -8.95
N THR A 157 9.04 -8.38 -9.74
CA THR A 157 10.36 -7.74 -9.76
C THR A 157 10.23 -6.45 -10.56
N PRO A 158 10.56 -5.26 -10.02
CA PRO A 158 10.51 -4.04 -10.79
C PRO A 158 11.40 -4.18 -12.02
N MET A 159 10.85 -3.98 -13.21
CA MET A 159 11.64 -3.97 -14.43
C MET A 159 12.61 -2.77 -14.38
N GLY A 160 13.91 -3.06 -14.30
CA GLY A 160 14.97 -2.07 -14.45
C GLY A 160 15.48 -1.39 -13.17
N GLY A 161 15.05 -1.79 -12.00
CA GLY A 161 15.53 -1.21 -10.74
C GLY A 161 16.80 -1.91 -10.23
N LYS A 162 17.96 -1.27 -10.35
CA LYS A 162 19.09 -1.60 -9.47
C LYS A 162 18.70 -1.22 -8.04
N VAL A 163 18.80 -2.16 -7.12
CA VAL A 163 18.71 -1.88 -5.69
C VAL A 163 19.84 -0.92 -5.34
N LEU A 164 19.48 0.32 -5.03
CA LEU A 164 20.41 1.26 -4.46
C LEU A 164 20.46 0.98 -2.97
N SER A 165 21.59 0.47 -2.48
CA SER A 165 21.86 0.46 -1.04
C SER A 165 21.97 1.92 -0.60
N ALA A 166 20.97 2.41 0.10
CA ALA A 166 21.06 3.69 0.78
C ALA A 166 22.06 3.51 1.93
N ARG A 167 23.29 3.99 1.74
CA ARG A 167 24.21 4.28 2.84
C ARG A 167 24.02 5.75 3.18
N TYR A 168 23.52 6.01 4.36
CA TYR A 168 23.63 7.30 5.02
C TYR A 168 24.81 7.26 5.99
#